data_cd8802e482127d0b447d358edf32cb25
#
_entry.id   cd8802e482127d0b447d358edf32cb25
#
_cell.length_a   1.000
_cell.length_b   1.000
_cell.length_c   1.000
_cell.angle_alpha   90.00
_cell.angle_beta   90.00
_cell.angle_gamma   90.00
#
_symmetry.space_group_name_H-M   'P 1'
#
loop_
_entity.id
_entity.type
_entity.pdbx_description
1 polymer ?
#
loop_
_entity_poly.entity_id
_entity_poly.type
_entity_poly.pdbx_seq_one_letter_code
_entity_poly.pdbx_strand_id
1 'polypeptide(L)'
;MRAVVCLLLLAFYGGVALAADPLPPKPADYVEDTAGILRPATRSALARQLAQFERDTSNQVLVATFPKVPADYAMEDFTQRTAAAWGVGQKERDNGVVLFIFPQDRKMRIEVGYGLEGAIPDATAKSIIDGIIRPAFRSGDFDGGVSRGVDAILQAARGEYKGTGRTVAESTGSSRVEDSPVGIGIATGLALLFFFVIIQLIRKSQSIGWDYTGTGSHRRRGTFLDSGAGSTGFWGSSGGGGFSSGSSDSGGFSGGGGDFGGGGASGGW
;
A
#
# COMPACT_ATOMS: atom_id res chain seq x y z
N MET A 1 -11.02 57.26 33.22
CA MET A 1 -11.83 56.19 32.63
C MET A 1 -11.33 55.71 31.23
N ARG A 2 -10.92 56.58 30.32
CA ARG A 2 -10.43 56.19 28.99
C ARG A 2 -9.13 55.33 29.01
N ALA A 3 -8.19 55.59 29.93
CA ALA A 3 -6.94 54.87 30.04
C ALA A 3 -7.11 53.42 30.56
N VAL A 4 -8.09 53.14 31.42
CA VAL A 4 -8.37 51.85 31.96
C VAL A 4 -9.03 50.90 30.95
N VAL A 5 -9.85 51.47 30.05
CA VAL A 5 -10.47 50.71 28.96
C VAL A 5 -9.43 50.28 27.91
N CYS A 6 -8.43 51.12 27.58
CA CYS A 6 -7.33 50.75 26.70
C CYS A 6 -6.44 49.65 27.29
N LEU A 7 -6.21 49.67 28.62
CA LEU A 7 -5.42 48.63 29.29
C LEU A 7 -6.14 47.27 29.31
N LEU A 8 -7.48 47.26 29.47
CA LEU A 8 -8.28 46.05 29.40
C LEU A 8 -8.40 45.49 27.99
N LEU A 9 -8.37 46.30 26.94
CA LEU A 9 -8.35 45.83 25.56
C LEU A 9 -6.98 45.24 25.14
N LEU A 10 -5.88 45.72 25.72
CA LEU A 10 -4.55 45.16 25.51
C LEU A 10 -4.34 43.80 26.21
N ALA A 11 -5.03 43.57 27.33
CA ALA A 11 -4.98 42.28 28.04
C ALA A 11 -5.78 41.16 27.34
N PHE A 12 -6.69 41.52 26.41
CA PHE A 12 -7.46 40.52 25.64
C PHE A 12 -6.75 40.04 24.33
N TYR A 13 -5.62 40.68 23.98
CA TYR A 13 -4.69 40.18 22.97
C TYR A 13 -3.68 39.16 23.54
N GLY A 14 -4.11 38.40 24.57
CA GLY A 14 -3.43 37.21 25.06
C GLY A 14 -3.33 36.21 23.93
N GLY A 15 -2.11 36.00 23.45
CA GLY A 15 -1.79 35.26 22.25
C GLY A 15 -2.55 33.95 22.12
N VAL A 16 -3.22 33.79 21.02
CA VAL A 16 -3.47 32.45 20.48
C VAL A 16 -2.09 31.86 20.24
N ALA A 17 -1.56 31.15 21.25
CA ALA A 17 -0.48 30.24 21.03
C ALA A 17 -1.00 29.26 19.98
N LEU A 18 -0.58 29.42 18.73
CA LEU A 18 -0.67 28.38 17.73
C LEU A 18 0.08 27.20 18.35
N ALA A 19 -0.65 26.26 18.94
CA ALA A 19 -0.10 25.00 19.36
C ALA A 19 0.52 24.41 18.08
N ALA A 20 1.85 24.39 18.05
CA ALA A 20 2.55 23.71 16.97
C ALA A 20 2.06 22.26 16.97
N ASP A 21 1.68 21.80 15.80
CA ASP A 21 1.25 20.43 15.60
C ASP A 21 2.34 19.49 16.16
N PRO A 22 2.05 18.60 17.09
CA PRO A 22 3.06 17.83 17.82
C PRO A 22 3.65 16.67 16.99
N LEU A 23 3.91 16.93 15.69
CA LEU A 23 4.61 15.96 14.86
C LEU A 23 6.08 15.86 15.27
N PRO A 24 6.66 14.66 15.26
CA PRO A 24 8.06 14.47 15.57
C PRO A 24 8.96 15.18 14.56
N PRO A 25 10.13 15.70 14.99
CA PRO A 25 11.07 16.32 14.09
C PRO A 25 11.57 15.30 13.06
N LYS A 26 11.98 15.79 11.89
CA LYS A 26 12.56 14.97 10.84
C LYS A 26 13.77 14.21 11.38
N PRO A 27 13.87 12.87 11.16
CA PRO A 27 14.97 12.08 11.64
C PRO A 27 16.29 12.44 10.95
N ALA A 28 17.39 12.28 11.69
CA ALA A 28 18.73 12.49 11.14
C ALA A 28 19.25 11.28 10.36
N ASP A 29 18.63 10.11 10.53
CA ASP A 29 19.05 8.84 9.94
C ASP A 29 17.82 8.07 9.41
N TYR A 30 18.04 7.01 8.65
CA TYR A 30 16.98 6.16 8.09
C TYR A 30 16.24 5.34 9.15
N VAL A 31 16.77 5.25 10.36
CA VAL A 31 16.16 4.53 11.49
C VAL A 31 16.04 5.45 12.69
N GLU A 32 14.81 5.87 12.97
CA GLU A 32 14.44 6.61 14.19
C GLU A 32 13.88 5.61 15.22
N ASP A 33 14.63 5.36 16.29
CA ASP A 33 14.24 4.41 17.34
C ASP A 33 14.02 5.10 18.68
N THR A 34 13.03 5.98 18.75
CA THR A 34 12.64 6.68 19.98
C THR A 34 12.05 5.72 21.02
N ALA A 35 11.45 4.62 20.60
CA ALA A 35 10.92 3.59 21.51
C ALA A 35 12.00 2.72 22.13
N GLY A 36 13.22 2.69 21.57
CA GLY A 36 14.35 1.92 22.07
C GLY A 36 14.14 0.41 21.98
N ILE A 37 13.46 -0.08 20.96
CA ILE A 37 13.16 -1.51 20.80
C ILE A 37 14.21 -2.24 19.98
N LEU A 38 15.09 -1.53 19.29
CA LEU A 38 16.14 -2.10 18.46
C LEU A 38 17.50 -2.05 19.15
N ARG A 39 18.25 -3.13 19.03
CA ARG A 39 19.64 -3.13 19.45
C ARG A 39 20.46 -2.15 18.61
N PRO A 40 21.47 -1.47 19.18
CA PRO A 40 22.31 -0.51 18.43
C PRO A 40 22.93 -1.11 17.16
N ALA A 41 23.35 -2.38 17.21
CA ALA A 41 23.92 -3.07 16.07
C ALA A 41 22.89 -3.26 14.94
N THR A 42 21.66 -3.64 15.27
CA THR A 42 20.55 -3.80 14.32
C THR A 42 20.19 -2.45 13.70
N ARG A 43 20.04 -1.40 14.52
CA ARG A 43 19.74 -0.05 14.04
C ARG A 43 20.81 0.43 13.04
N SER A 44 22.10 0.29 13.37
CA SER A 44 23.18 0.70 12.48
C SER A 44 23.27 -0.14 11.19
N ALA A 45 22.95 -1.43 11.25
CA ALA A 45 22.91 -2.30 10.08
C ALA A 45 21.76 -1.90 9.13
N LEU A 46 20.56 -1.68 9.67
CA LEU A 46 19.40 -1.22 8.93
C LEU A 46 19.64 0.15 8.29
N ALA A 47 20.18 1.11 9.04
CA ALA A 47 20.47 2.44 8.51
C ALA A 47 21.40 2.38 7.29
N ARG A 48 22.49 1.60 7.35
CA ARG A 48 23.39 1.39 6.21
C ARG A 48 22.69 0.71 5.02
N GLN A 49 21.86 -0.30 5.29
CA GLN A 49 21.11 -1.01 4.26
C GLN A 49 20.12 -0.09 3.54
N LEU A 50 19.39 0.72 4.28
CA LEU A 50 18.40 1.66 3.76
C LEU A 50 19.06 2.78 2.96
N ALA A 51 20.16 3.33 3.45
CA ALA A 51 20.98 4.31 2.74
C ALA A 51 21.57 3.73 1.44
N GLN A 52 22.00 2.46 1.44
CA GLN A 52 22.47 1.80 0.22
C GLN A 52 21.33 1.59 -0.77
N PHE A 53 20.18 1.16 -0.28
CA PHE A 53 18.99 0.97 -1.13
C PHE A 53 18.56 2.26 -1.83
N GLU A 54 18.57 3.40 -1.14
CA GLU A 54 18.27 4.69 -1.77
C GLU A 54 19.32 5.05 -2.84
N ARG A 55 20.60 4.83 -2.60
CA ARG A 55 21.64 5.06 -3.61
C ARG A 55 21.43 4.20 -4.87
N ASP A 56 20.99 2.95 -4.68
CA ASP A 56 20.84 2.00 -5.79
C ASP A 56 19.56 2.23 -6.60
N THR A 57 18.48 2.73 -5.96
CA THR A 57 17.13 2.76 -6.56
C THR A 57 16.51 4.15 -6.59
N SER A 58 17.04 5.09 -5.84
CA SER A 58 16.44 6.41 -5.54
C SER A 58 15.15 6.33 -4.69
N ASN A 59 14.70 5.15 -4.30
CA ASN A 59 13.54 5.00 -3.42
C ASN A 59 13.98 5.16 -1.96
N GLN A 60 13.21 5.90 -1.17
CA GLN A 60 13.50 6.14 0.23
C GLN A 60 12.65 5.24 1.13
N VAL A 61 13.30 4.47 1.99
CA VAL A 61 12.61 3.64 2.99
C VAL A 61 13.15 3.98 4.37
N LEU A 62 12.26 4.26 5.32
CA LEU A 62 12.58 4.60 6.70
C LEU A 62 11.90 3.64 7.67
N VAL A 63 12.51 3.51 8.85
CA VAL A 63 11.90 2.86 10.02
C VAL A 63 11.79 3.89 11.13
N ALA A 64 10.59 4.01 11.72
CA ALA A 64 10.33 4.91 12.83
C ALA A 64 9.63 4.16 13.97
N THR A 65 10.22 4.18 15.14
CA THR A 65 9.60 3.60 16.33
C THR A 65 9.32 4.68 17.36
N PHE A 66 8.09 4.74 17.85
CA PHE A 66 7.64 5.63 18.90
C PHE A 66 7.01 4.82 20.03
N PRO A 67 7.12 5.22 21.29
CA PRO A 67 6.54 4.44 22.41
C PRO A 67 5.06 4.14 22.19
N LYS A 68 4.26 5.14 21.78
CA LYS A 68 2.82 5.05 21.52
C LYS A 68 2.38 6.10 20.50
N VAL A 69 1.20 5.93 19.94
CA VAL A 69 0.52 6.96 19.13
C VAL A 69 0.13 8.12 20.07
N PRO A 70 0.37 9.39 19.71
CA PRO A 70 -0.11 10.52 20.48
C PRO A 70 -1.63 10.48 20.65
N ALA A 71 -2.13 10.85 21.85
CA ALA A 71 -3.54 10.67 22.22
C ALA A 71 -4.53 11.43 21.34
N ASP A 72 -4.08 12.55 20.76
CA ASP A 72 -4.92 13.44 19.95
C ASP A 72 -5.03 13.01 18.48
N TYR A 73 -4.42 11.88 18.11
CA TYR A 73 -4.37 11.42 16.72
C TYR A 73 -4.90 10.00 16.56
N ALA A 74 -5.59 9.75 15.43
CA ALA A 74 -5.68 8.41 14.87
C ALA A 74 -4.29 8.00 14.34
N MET A 75 -3.95 6.71 14.45
CA MET A 75 -2.63 6.23 14.03
C MET A 75 -2.36 6.55 12.56
N GLU A 76 -3.35 6.36 11.71
CA GLU A 76 -3.27 6.60 10.27
C GLU A 76 -3.00 8.08 9.95
N ASP A 77 -3.71 8.99 10.62
CA ASP A 77 -3.51 10.43 10.46
C ASP A 77 -2.12 10.86 10.94
N PHE A 78 -1.69 10.37 12.10
CA PHE A 78 -0.37 10.66 12.65
C PHE A 78 0.75 10.19 11.73
N THR A 79 0.69 8.94 11.23
CA THR A 79 1.75 8.36 10.41
C THR A 79 1.84 9.01 9.04
N GLN A 80 0.70 9.26 8.39
CA GLN A 80 0.64 9.94 7.10
C GLN A 80 1.21 11.36 7.19
N ARG A 81 0.74 12.15 8.17
CA ARG A 81 1.22 13.54 8.37
C ARG A 81 2.69 13.59 8.74
N THR A 82 3.16 12.63 9.54
CA THR A 82 4.57 12.54 9.91
C THR A 82 5.44 12.21 8.70
N ALA A 83 5.07 11.23 7.89
CA ALA A 83 5.79 10.87 6.67
C ALA A 83 5.85 12.04 5.67
N ALA A 84 4.73 12.75 5.48
CA ALA A 84 4.66 13.95 4.66
C ALA A 84 5.50 15.11 5.22
N ALA A 85 5.45 15.38 6.53
CA ALA A 85 6.24 16.42 7.17
C ALA A 85 7.75 16.15 7.10
N TRP A 86 8.16 14.88 7.14
CA TRP A 86 9.55 14.47 6.93
C TRP A 86 9.98 14.55 5.47
N GLY A 87 9.02 14.62 4.54
CA GLY A 87 9.26 14.69 3.12
C GLY A 87 9.94 13.43 2.58
N VAL A 88 9.53 12.25 3.07
CA VAL A 88 10.13 10.97 2.67
C VAL A 88 9.81 10.69 1.20
N GLY A 89 10.83 10.33 0.43
CA GLY A 89 10.72 10.20 -1.03
C GLY A 89 11.05 11.48 -1.78
N GLN A 90 11.12 11.40 -3.09
CA GLN A 90 11.40 12.52 -3.98
C GLN A 90 10.09 13.18 -4.42
N LYS A 91 10.02 14.52 -4.37
CA LYS A 91 8.83 15.33 -4.65
C LYS A 91 8.12 15.01 -5.97
N GLU A 92 8.87 14.65 -7.02
CA GLU A 92 8.32 14.36 -8.34
C GLU A 92 8.00 12.88 -8.56
N ARG A 93 8.41 12.03 -7.62
CA ARG A 93 8.31 10.57 -7.73
C ARG A 93 7.45 9.94 -6.64
N ASP A 94 7.29 10.61 -5.50
CA ASP A 94 6.55 10.13 -4.32
C ASP A 94 6.94 8.71 -3.92
N ASN A 95 8.24 8.41 -4.02
CA ASN A 95 8.82 7.08 -3.91
C ASN A 95 9.35 6.80 -2.50
N GLY A 96 8.58 7.22 -1.50
CA GLY A 96 8.87 7.03 -0.09
C GLY A 96 8.09 5.88 0.54
N VAL A 97 8.69 5.19 1.52
CA VAL A 97 8.00 4.22 2.40
C VAL A 97 8.46 4.44 3.83
N VAL A 98 7.53 4.38 4.78
CA VAL A 98 7.88 4.45 6.21
C VAL A 98 7.21 3.32 6.97
N LEU A 99 8.00 2.52 7.69
CA LEU A 99 7.50 1.54 8.65
C LEU A 99 7.43 2.18 10.03
N PHE A 100 6.22 2.47 10.50
CA PHE A 100 5.95 2.96 11.85
C PHE A 100 5.62 1.82 12.82
N ILE A 101 6.17 1.89 14.05
CA ILE A 101 5.97 0.89 15.10
C ILE A 101 5.70 1.58 16.43
N PHE A 102 4.63 1.17 17.11
CA PHE A 102 4.17 1.69 18.40
C PHE A 102 4.08 0.53 19.42
N PRO A 103 5.19 0.19 20.11
CA PRO A 103 5.26 -1.03 20.91
C PRO A 103 4.30 -1.02 22.12
N GLN A 104 4.02 0.12 22.74
CA GLN A 104 3.08 0.17 23.87
C GLN A 104 1.63 -0.07 23.43
N ASP A 105 1.27 0.38 22.22
CA ASP A 105 -0.04 0.16 21.63
C ASP A 105 -0.14 -1.18 20.90
N ARG A 106 0.98 -1.88 20.73
CA ARG A 106 1.11 -3.08 19.87
C ARG A 106 0.57 -2.85 18.46
N LYS A 107 0.87 -1.70 17.90
CA LYS A 107 0.43 -1.29 16.57
C LYS A 107 1.62 -1.01 15.66
N MET A 108 1.41 -1.23 14.39
CA MET A 108 2.36 -0.86 13.35
C MET A 108 1.63 -0.46 12.06
N ARG A 109 2.30 0.34 11.24
CA ARG A 109 1.78 0.75 9.93
C ARG A 109 2.93 0.90 8.94
N ILE A 110 2.70 0.50 7.71
CA ILE A 110 3.52 0.82 6.56
C ILE A 110 2.79 1.90 5.78
N GLU A 111 3.39 3.08 5.67
CA GLU A 111 2.95 4.16 4.79
C GLU A 111 3.69 4.06 3.48
N VAL A 112 2.98 4.18 2.37
CA VAL A 112 3.52 4.06 1.02
C VAL A 112 3.20 5.33 0.24
N GLY A 113 4.22 5.96 -0.34
CA GLY A 113 4.04 7.10 -1.24
C GLY A 113 3.46 6.68 -2.58
N TYR A 114 2.76 7.59 -3.26
CA TYR A 114 2.03 7.32 -4.52
C TYR A 114 2.87 6.61 -5.59
N GLY A 115 4.14 6.98 -5.72
CA GLY A 115 5.04 6.39 -6.72
C GLY A 115 5.38 4.92 -6.49
N LEU A 116 5.17 4.40 -5.28
CA LEU A 116 5.43 3.01 -4.93
C LEU A 116 4.16 2.17 -4.70
N GLU A 117 2.95 2.73 -4.80
CA GLU A 117 1.70 1.97 -4.63
C GLU A 117 1.57 0.83 -5.65
N GLY A 118 2.10 1.01 -6.86
CA GLY A 118 2.14 -0.05 -7.87
C GLY A 118 3.04 -1.23 -7.49
N ALA A 119 4.14 -0.97 -6.77
CA ALA A 119 5.09 -1.98 -6.32
C ALA A 119 4.72 -2.56 -4.94
N ILE A 120 4.19 -1.71 -4.06
CA ILE A 120 3.77 -2.06 -2.69
C ILE A 120 2.29 -1.66 -2.51
N PRO A 121 1.35 -2.31 -3.17
CA PRO A 121 -0.07 -2.09 -2.89
C PRO A 121 -0.41 -2.48 -1.44
N ASP A 122 -1.53 -1.99 -0.92
CA ASP A 122 -2.00 -2.23 0.45
C ASP A 122 -2.02 -3.71 0.83
N ALA A 123 -2.39 -4.58 -0.10
CA ALA A 123 -2.39 -6.03 0.09
C ALA A 123 -0.97 -6.58 0.35
N THR A 124 0.05 -6.06 -0.36
CA THR A 124 1.45 -6.42 -0.15
C THR A 124 1.95 -5.90 1.19
N ALA A 125 1.69 -4.63 1.52
CA ALA A 125 2.03 -4.04 2.82
C ALA A 125 1.37 -4.84 3.96
N LYS A 126 0.10 -5.21 3.81
CA LYS A 126 -0.64 -6.05 4.76
C LYS A 126 -0.03 -7.43 4.92
N SER A 127 0.37 -8.07 3.82
CA SER A 127 1.03 -9.38 3.83
C SER A 127 2.37 -9.35 4.56
N ILE A 128 3.17 -8.29 4.38
CA ILE A 128 4.43 -8.10 5.10
C ILE A 128 4.18 -7.96 6.60
N ILE A 129 3.21 -7.13 6.99
CA ILE A 129 2.84 -6.95 8.39
C ILE A 129 2.40 -8.29 9.01
N ASP A 130 1.41 -8.95 8.40
CA ASP A 130 0.75 -10.11 8.99
C ASP A 130 1.59 -11.38 8.92
N GLY A 131 2.33 -11.55 7.82
CA GLY A 131 3.10 -12.76 7.55
C GLY A 131 4.54 -12.73 8.09
N ILE A 132 5.14 -11.55 8.24
CA ILE A 132 6.55 -11.43 8.59
C ILE A 132 6.76 -10.73 9.94
N ILE A 133 6.24 -9.49 10.08
CA ILE A 133 6.55 -8.67 11.25
C ILE A 133 5.76 -9.14 12.48
N ARG A 134 4.45 -9.30 12.33
CA ARG A 134 3.56 -9.71 13.45
C ARG A 134 3.98 -10.99 14.15
N PRO A 135 4.30 -12.11 13.48
CA PRO A 135 4.72 -13.34 14.15
C PRO A 135 5.99 -13.14 14.98
N ALA A 136 6.97 -12.39 14.46
CA ALA A 136 8.20 -12.08 15.17
C ALA A 136 7.94 -11.23 16.42
N PHE A 137 7.11 -10.20 16.32
CA PHE A 137 6.77 -9.34 17.45
C PHE A 137 5.98 -10.08 18.54
N ARG A 138 5.12 -11.02 18.17
CA ARG A 138 4.43 -11.90 19.13
C ARG A 138 5.39 -12.79 19.90
N SER A 139 6.50 -13.19 19.31
CA SER A 139 7.56 -13.95 20.00
C SER A 139 8.57 -13.07 20.73
N GLY A 140 8.41 -11.74 20.69
CA GLY A 140 9.33 -10.77 21.31
C GLY A 140 10.58 -10.48 20.48
N ASP A 141 10.68 -11.00 19.27
CA ASP A 141 11.82 -10.76 18.35
C ASP A 141 11.61 -9.47 17.54
N PHE A 142 11.79 -8.31 18.18
CA PHE A 142 11.67 -7.01 17.51
C PHE A 142 12.75 -6.79 16.45
N ASP A 143 13.99 -7.08 16.78
CA ASP A 143 15.12 -6.93 15.85
C ASP A 143 14.93 -7.76 14.57
N GLY A 144 14.60 -9.04 14.72
CA GLY A 144 14.39 -9.92 13.59
C GLY A 144 13.11 -9.58 12.81
N GLY A 145 12.06 -9.15 13.51
CA GLY A 145 10.81 -8.72 12.87
C GLY A 145 11.00 -7.49 12.00
N VAL A 146 11.69 -6.45 12.51
CA VAL A 146 11.98 -5.24 11.73
C VAL A 146 12.93 -5.56 10.57
N SER A 147 14.00 -6.30 10.81
CA SER A 147 14.98 -6.63 9.76
C SER A 147 14.32 -7.39 8.60
N ARG A 148 13.58 -8.47 8.89
CA ARG A 148 12.87 -9.22 7.84
C ARG A 148 11.75 -8.42 7.18
N GLY A 149 11.07 -7.56 7.93
CA GLY A 149 10.04 -6.66 7.40
C GLY A 149 10.65 -5.65 6.42
N VAL A 150 11.77 -5.04 6.79
CA VAL A 150 12.52 -4.14 5.91
C VAL A 150 12.98 -4.88 4.65
N ASP A 151 13.59 -6.06 4.78
CA ASP A 151 14.01 -6.85 3.61
C ASP A 151 12.85 -7.09 2.64
N ALA A 152 11.67 -7.44 3.15
CA ALA A 152 10.48 -7.65 2.34
C ALA A 152 9.98 -6.36 1.68
N ILE A 153 10.02 -5.22 2.38
CA ILE A 153 9.68 -3.90 1.82
C ILE A 153 10.65 -3.55 0.69
N LEU A 154 11.96 -3.75 0.88
CA LEU A 154 12.97 -3.47 -0.15
C LEU A 154 12.79 -4.35 -1.40
N GLN A 155 12.48 -5.63 -1.22
CA GLN A 155 12.16 -6.54 -2.33
C GLN A 155 10.89 -6.10 -3.08
N ALA A 156 9.85 -5.73 -2.35
CA ALA A 156 8.62 -5.23 -2.94
C ALA A 156 8.85 -3.96 -3.74
N ALA A 157 9.60 -3.00 -3.18
CA ALA A 157 9.93 -1.74 -3.85
C ALA A 157 10.77 -1.92 -5.14
N ARG A 158 11.49 -3.04 -5.26
CA ARG A 158 12.18 -3.44 -6.52
C ARG A 158 11.26 -4.21 -7.49
N GLY A 159 10.04 -4.53 -7.12
CA GLY A 159 9.14 -5.39 -7.89
C GLY A 159 9.49 -6.89 -7.80
N GLU A 160 10.36 -7.28 -6.87
CA GLU A 160 10.85 -8.65 -6.70
C GLU A 160 10.04 -9.45 -5.65
N TYR A 161 9.26 -8.77 -4.82
CA TYR A 161 8.47 -9.42 -3.78
C TYR A 161 7.34 -10.25 -4.38
N LYS A 162 7.40 -11.55 -4.12
CA LYS A 162 6.28 -12.47 -4.41
C LYS A 162 5.56 -12.76 -3.10
N GLY A 163 4.42 -12.14 -2.91
CA GLY A 163 3.51 -12.47 -1.81
C GLY A 163 3.18 -13.97 -1.86
N THR A 164 3.02 -14.61 -0.70
CA THR A 164 2.67 -16.04 -0.61
C THR A 164 1.29 -16.36 -1.19
N GLY A 165 0.53 -15.34 -1.62
CA GLY A 165 -0.84 -15.47 -2.16
C GLY A 165 -1.85 -15.98 -1.14
N ARG A 166 -1.44 -16.15 0.13
CA ARG A 166 -2.31 -16.63 1.21
C ARG A 166 -2.58 -15.52 2.20
N THR A 167 -3.86 -15.28 2.47
CA THR A 167 -4.26 -14.46 3.60
C THR A 167 -4.11 -15.25 4.91
N VAL A 168 -4.00 -14.58 6.05
CA VAL A 168 -3.92 -15.24 7.37
C VAL A 168 -5.16 -16.11 7.61
N ALA A 169 -6.32 -15.75 7.09
CA ALA A 169 -7.55 -16.53 7.13
C ALA A 169 -7.40 -17.87 6.39
N GLU A 170 -6.70 -17.89 5.26
CA GLU A 170 -6.45 -19.11 4.47
C GLU A 170 -5.39 -20.03 5.08
N SER A 171 -4.44 -19.46 5.85
CA SER A 171 -3.43 -20.27 6.56
C SER A 171 -4.00 -20.96 7.81
N THR A 172 -5.07 -20.41 8.40
CA THR A 172 -5.72 -20.97 9.59
C THR A 172 -6.88 -21.92 9.22
N GLY A 173 -7.40 -21.79 7.98
CA GLY A 173 -8.53 -22.59 7.45
C GLY A 173 -8.15 -23.77 6.58
N SER A 174 -6.87 -24.09 6.40
CA SER A 174 -6.44 -25.29 5.68
C SER A 174 -6.51 -26.54 6.57
N SER A 175 -7.69 -26.79 7.15
CA SER A 175 -8.14 -28.15 7.36
C SER A 175 -8.37 -28.71 5.97
N ARG A 176 -7.45 -29.53 5.56
CA ARG A 176 -7.48 -30.39 4.40
C ARG A 176 -8.90 -30.92 4.20
N VAL A 177 -9.69 -30.31 3.32
CA VAL A 177 -10.76 -31.05 2.66
C VAL A 177 -9.99 -31.98 1.72
N GLU A 178 -9.74 -33.20 2.20
CA GLU A 178 -9.32 -34.28 1.30
C GLU A 178 -10.32 -34.28 0.16
N ASP A 179 -9.84 -34.14 -1.06
CA ASP A 179 -10.56 -34.40 -2.28
C ASP A 179 -11.03 -35.87 -2.22
N SER A 180 -12.14 -36.08 -1.52
CA SER A 180 -12.81 -37.36 -1.54
C SER A 180 -13.46 -37.50 -2.92
N PRO A 181 -13.09 -38.47 -3.73
CA PRO A 181 -13.65 -38.67 -5.07
C PRO A 181 -15.18 -38.82 -5.09
N VAL A 182 -15.78 -39.01 -3.91
CA VAL A 182 -17.24 -39.10 -3.70
C VAL A 182 -17.95 -37.76 -3.90
N GLY A 183 -17.32 -36.64 -3.57
CA GLY A 183 -17.93 -35.28 -3.75
C GLY A 183 -18.09 -34.88 -5.20
N ILE A 184 -17.14 -35.22 -6.05
CA ILE A 184 -17.18 -34.91 -7.50
C ILE A 184 -18.27 -35.73 -8.20
N GLY A 185 -18.49 -36.98 -7.80
CA GLY A 185 -19.51 -37.84 -8.36
C GLY A 185 -20.95 -37.36 -8.08
N ILE A 186 -21.20 -36.79 -6.91
CA ILE A 186 -22.53 -36.27 -6.53
C ILE A 186 -22.83 -34.96 -7.26
N ALA A 187 -21.87 -34.07 -7.37
CA ALA A 187 -22.05 -32.80 -8.06
C ALA A 187 -22.29 -32.98 -9.57
N THR A 188 -21.54 -33.86 -10.23
CA THR A 188 -21.74 -34.21 -11.65
C THR A 188 -23.05 -34.97 -11.87
N GLY A 189 -23.43 -35.86 -10.98
CA GLY A 189 -24.72 -36.58 -11.05
C GLY A 189 -25.92 -35.62 -10.96
N LEU A 190 -25.89 -34.66 -10.03
CA LEU A 190 -26.96 -33.65 -9.90
C LEU A 190 -27.03 -32.70 -11.11
N ALA A 191 -25.88 -32.31 -11.66
CA ALA A 191 -25.82 -31.49 -12.85
C ALA A 191 -26.42 -32.18 -14.08
N LEU A 192 -26.11 -33.47 -14.28
CA LEU A 192 -26.67 -34.27 -15.37
C LEU A 192 -28.19 -34.49 -15.21
N LEU A 193 -28.65 -34.72 -13.98
CA LEU A 193 -30.07 -34.88 -13.69
C LEU A 193 -30.85 -33.56 -13.93
N PHE A 194 -30.26 -32.43 -13.53
CA PHE A 194 -30.85 -31.10 -13.83
C PHE A 194 -30.92 -30.84 -15.33
N PHE A 195 -29.87 -31.16 -16.08
CA PHE A 195 -29.85 -31.01 -17.54
C PHE A 195 -30.87 -31.92 -18.23
N PHE A 196 -31.01 -33.16 -17.74
CA PHE A 196 -32.01 -34.12 -18.24
C PHE A 196 -33.45 -33.62 -18.02
N VAL A 197 -33.75 -33.07 -16.84
CA VAL A 197 -35.05 -32.48 -16.54
C VAL A 197 -35.34 -31.28 -17.45
N ILE A 198 -34.37 -30.40 -17.70
CA ILE A 198 -34.51 -29.28 -18.60
C ILE A 198 -34.81 -29.76 -20.02
N ILE A 199 -34.08 -30.75 -20.52
CA ILE A 199 -34.34 -31.33 -21.85
C ILE A 199 -35.77 -31.91 -21.96
N GLN A 200 -36.24 -32.60 -20.92
CA GLN A 200 -37.58 -33.13 -20.88
C GLN A 200 -38.66 -32.03 -20.88
N LEU A 201 -38.41 -30.92 -20.16
CA LEU A 201 -39.30 -29.75 -20.15
C LEU A 201 -39.33 -29.05 -21.53
N ILE A 202 -38.20 -28.92 -22.21
CA ILE A 202 -38.12 -28.33 -23.56
C ILE A 202 -38.85 -29.22 -24.57
N ARG A 203 -38.66 -30.56 -24.49
CA ARG A 203 -39.37 -31.51 -25.38
C ARG A 203 -40.90 -31.48 -25.20
N LYS A 204 -41.35 -31.28 -23.96
CA LYS A 204 -42.75 -31.15 -23.62
C LYS A 204 -43.38 -29.83 -24.08
N SER A 205 -42.54 -28.75 -24.12
CA SER A 205 -42.96 -27.44 -24.60
C SER A 205 -43.10 -27.36 -26.12
N GLN A 206 -42.49 -28.25 -26.89
CA GLN A 206 -42.58 -28.25 -28.35
C GLN A 206 -43.84 -28.94 -28.90
N SER A 207 -44.68 -29.49 -28.04
CA SER A 207 -45.96 -30.11 -28.48
C SER A 207 -47.18 -29.17 -28.50
N ILE A 208 -46.98 -27.86 -28.21
CA ILE A 208 -48.03 -26.86 -28.35
C ILE A 208 -47.72 -26.08 -29.63
N GLY A 209 -48.31 -26.55 -30.72
CA GLY A 209 -48.25 -25.87 -32.00
C GLY A 209 -48.95 -24.52 -31.94
N TRP A 210 -48.27 -23.49 -32.35
CA TRP A 210 -48.88 -22.21 -32.73
C TRP A 210 -48.62 -22.01 -34.20
N ASP A 211 -49.66 -22.30 -34.99
CA ASP A 211 -49.78 -21.83 -36.38
C ASP A 211 -49.94 -20.32 -36.37
N TYR A 212 -48.93 -19.62 -36.89
CA TYR A 212 -49.10 -18.22 -37.24
C TYR A 212 -48.68 -18.00 -38.68
N THR A 213 -49.66 -18.00 -39.54
CA THR A 213 -49.59 -17.48 -40.91
C THR A 213 -49.59 -15.96 -40.88
N GLY A 214 -48.61 -15.32 -41.48
CA GLY A 214 -48.55 -13.85 -41.57
C GLY A 214 -47.43 -13.36 -42.49
N THR A 215 -47.75 -13.31 -43.76
CA THR A 215 -47.11 -12.63 -44.89
C THR A 215 -46.56 -11.24 -44.56
N GLY A 216 -45.40 -10.86 -45.05
CA GLY A 216 -44.95 -9.46 -45.07
C GLY A 216 -43.49 -9.25 -45.48
N SER A 217 -43.28 -9.19 -46.79
CA SER A 217 -42.08 -8.72 -47.44
C SER A 217 -41.72 -7.28 -47.07
N HIS A 218 -40.46 -6.95 -46.85
CA HIS A 218 -39.83 -5.79 -47.50
C HIS A 218 -38.28 -5.82 -47.38
N ARG A 219 -37.71 -5.82 -48.59
CA ARG A 219 -36.31 -5.49 -48.88
C ARG A 219 -35.95 -4.07 -48.43
N ARG A 220 -34.72 -3.88 -47.93
CA ARG A 220 -33.77 -2.81 -48.35
C ARG A 220 -32.41 -3.12 -47.76
N ARG A 221 -31.60 -3.32 -48.54
CA ARG A 221 -30.24 -3.08 -49.13
C ARG A 221 -29.74 -1.70 -48.71
N GLY A 222 -28.54 -1.69 -48.11
CA GLY A 222 -27.79 -0.49 -47.84
C GLY A 222 -26.36 -0.84 -47.40
N THR A 223 -25.51 -0.99 -48.39
CA THR A 223 -24.06 -0.96 -48.31
C THR A 223 -23.59 0.43 -47.94
N PHE A 224 -22.61 0.54 -47.05
CA PHE A 224 -21.62 1.61 -47.14
C PHE A 224 -20.29 1.16 -46.52
N LEU A 225 -19.31 1.13 -47.36
CA LEU A 225 -17.85 1.14 -47.11
C LEU A 225 -17.45 2.55 -46.67
N ASP A 226 -16.47 2.68 -45.83
CA ASP A 226 -15.30 3.57 -46.02
C ASP A 226 -14.35 3.44 -44.83
N SER A 227 -13.20 3.15 -44.98
CA SER A 227 -11.85 3.58 -45.17
C SER A 227 -11.41 4.83 -44.37
N GLY A 228 -10.24 4.71 -43.72
CA GLY A 228 -9.42 5.81 -43.25
C GLY A 228 -8.59 5.41 -42.01
N ALA A 229 -7.44 4.93 -42.04
CA ALA A 229 -6.09 5.31 -42.46
C ALA A 229 -5.56 6.62 -41.83
N GLY A 230 -4.40 6.46 -41.16
CA GLY A 230 -3.44 7.53 -40.87
C GLY A 230 -3.35 7.89 -39.38
N SER A 231 -2.24 8.08 -38.75
CA SER A 231 -0.83 8.13 -39.10
C SER A 231 -0.02 8.39 -37.84
N THR A 232 1.04 7.67 -37.61
CA THR A 232 2.39 8.05 -37.22
C THR A 232 2.64 9.40 -36.52
N GLY A 233 3.39 9.34 -35.41
CA GLY A 233 4.03 10.49 -34.79
C GLY A 233 5.08 10.08 -33.77
N PHE A 234 6.21 9.76 -34.22
CA PHE A 234 7.56 9.57 -33.75
C PHE A 234 8.23 10.94 -33.49
N TRP A 235 8.84 11.16 -32.34
CA TRP A 235 9.97 12.05 -31.97
C TRP A 235 10.25 11.78 -30.50
N GLY A 236 11.35 11.31 -29.98
CA GLY A 236 12.74 11.49 -30.34
C GLY A 236 13.33 12.78 -29.72
N SER A 237 13.98 12.69 -28.54
CA SER A 237 15.14 13.50 -28.23
C SER A 237 15.82 13.06 -26.94
N SER A 238 16.98 12.70 -27.08
CA SER A 238 18.22 12.53 -26.39
C SER A 238 18.75 13.79 -25.70
N GLY A 239 19.57 13.59 -24.68
CA GLY A 239 20.57 14.50 -24.16
C GLY A 239 20.42 14.66 -22.65
N GLY A 240 21.39 14.50 -21.82
CA GLY A 240 22.80 14.51 -21.89
C GLY A 240 23.34 14.45 -20.48
N GLY A 241 24.44 13.80 -20.30
CA GLY A 241 25.10 13.47 -19.05
C GLY A 241 25.57 14.66 -18.21
N GLY A 242 25.73 14.38 -16.93
CA GLY A 242 26.42 15.20 -15.99
C GLY A 242 26.94 14.30 -14.88
N PHE A 243 28.14 13.75 -15.07
CA PHE A 243 28.90 13.16 -13.99
C PHE A 243 29.40 14.30 -13.09
N SER A 244 29.04 14.30 -11.83
CA SER A 244 29.80 14.99 -10.81
C SER A 244 30.16 14.00 -9.70
N SER A 245 31.45 13.84 -9.57
CA SER A 245 32.19 13.03 -8.64
C SER A 245 31.94 13.40 -7.18
N GLY A 246 31.74 12.35 -6.37
CA GLY A 246 32.32 12.07 -5.09
C GLY A 246 32.44 13.17 -4.03
N SER A 247 31.62 13.00 -3.00
CA SER A 247 32.10 13.21 -1.64
C SER A 247 31.47 12.09 -0.81
N SER A 248 32.35 11.33 -0.15
CA SER A 248 32.03 10.36 0.88
C SER A 248 31.52 11.14 2.08
N ASP A 249 30.23 11.40 2.11
CA ASP A 249 29.56 11.96 3.26
C ASP A 249 28.85 10.82 3.98
N SER A 250 29.03 10.74 5.27
CA SER A 250 28.28 9.85 6.17
C SER A 250 26.83 10.28 6.08
N GLY A 251 26.12 9.69 5.11
CA GLY A 251 24.84 10.17 4.65
C GLY A 251 23.76 9.96 5.69
N GLY A 252 23.47 11.01 6.42
CA GLY A 252 22.20 11.18 7.12
C GLY A 252 21.05 11.25 6.13
N PHE A 253 19.86 10.87 6.58
CA PHE A 253 18.64 10.97 5.78
C PHE A 253 18.33 12.42 5.41
N SER A 254 18.04 12.66 4.13
CA SER A 254 17.54 13.93 3.61
C SER A 254 16.28 13.67 2.78
N GLY A 255 15.10 13.99 3.32
CA GLY A 255 13.86 13.85 2.59
C GLY A 255 13.77 14.77 1.38
N GLY A 256 13.31 14.25 0.26
CA GLY A 256 13.15 14.94 -1.01
C GLY A 256 11.79 15.60 -1.24
N GLY A 257 10.85 15.51 -0.26
CA GLY A 257 9.52 16.17 -0.33
C GLY A 257 8.47 15.34 -1.06
N GLY A 258 8.52 14.02 -0.97
CA GLY A 258 7.47 13.13 -1.51
C GLY A 258 6.15 13.24 -0.76
N ASP A 259 5.04 13.03 -1.47
CA ASP A 259 3.69 13.06 -0.94
C ASP A 259 3.14 11.64 -0.64
N PHE A 260 2.28 11.56 0.37
CA PHE A 260 1.63 10.33 0.83
C PHE A 260 0.11 10.48 0.75
N GLY A 261 -0.53 9.58 0.00
CA GLY A 261 -1.99 9.58 -0.20
C GLY A 261 -2.77 8.72 0.79
N GLY A 262 -2.08 8.17 1.80
CA GLY A 262 -2.68 7.24 2.75
C GLY A 262 -2.69 5.79 2.28
N GLY A 263 -1.97 5.48 1.19
CA GLY A 263 -1.67 4.10 0.79
C GLY A 263 -0.84 3.38 1.84
N GLY A 264 -0.99 2.05 1.95
CA GLY A 264 -0.27 1.24 2.91
C GLY A 264 -1.18 0.35 3.75
N ALA A 265 -0.67 -0.17 4.86
CA ALA A 265 -1.45 -1.07 5.72
C ALA A 265 -1.12 -0.90 7.19
N SER A 266 -2.12 -1.16 8.02
CA SER A 266 -2.03 -1.18 9.48
C SER A 266 -2.12 -2.59 10.04
N GLY A 267 -1.50 -2.82 11.18
CA GLY A 267 -1.60 -4.09 11.90
C GLY A 267 -1.28 -3.97 13.39
N GLY A 268 -1.58 -5.04 14.12
CA GLY A 268 -1.26 -5.16 15.54
C GLY A 268 -0.80 -6.59 15.87
N TRP A 269 -0.15 -6.78 17.04
CA TRP A 269 0.36 -8.08 17.49
C TRP A 269 0.02 -8.40 18.95
#